data_1c56ede1fbb7d7df35fcdafa14c5912d
#
_entry.id   1c56ede1fbb7d7df35fcdafa14c5912d
#
_cell.length_a   1.000
_cell.length_b   1.000
_cell.length_c   1.000
_cell.angle_alpha   90.00
_cell.angle_beta   90.00
_cell.angle_gamma   90.00
#
_symmetry.space_group_name_H-M   'P 1'
#
loop_
_entity.id
_entity.type
_entity.pdbx_description
1 polymer ?
#
loop_
_entity_poly.entity_id
_entity_poly.type
_entity_poly.pdbx_seq_one_letter_code
_entity_poly.pdbx_strand_id
1 'polypeptide(L)'
;MLLFTIQEDGTSLWETHKEIGAAYDLPMLSYRAVVYPEVSAGTLDWRDISPDNIHPNDEGHKLIGQLVSRYLDSVYEDLDNIDDSSVAFDTPAYTADYYKDAKMLGASDITPREISGFEQGGNSVYPELFPDNFVTEGEGYLKFETECKCLGFFYLKKVDGKGGKYDVYVDGERKGTLDADFKGGWGNYGETQQILISKDSEKHTVEIKLAEGSTNTSLTILGIMES
;
A
#
# COMPACT_ATOMS: atom_id res chain seq x y z
N MET A 1 -3.55 -17.69 -7.57
CA MET A 1 -4.95 -17.73 -7.10
C MET A 1 -5.30 -16.41 -6.40
N LEU A 2 -6.45 -15.84 -6.71
CA LEU A 2 -7.00 -14.66 -6.04
C LEU A 2 -8.14 -15.09 -5.12
N LEU A 3 -8.07 -14.66 -3.85
CA LEU A 3 -9.14 -14.86 -2.87
C LEU A 3 -9.79 -13.50 -2.56
N PHE A 4 -11.08 -13.41 -2.80
CA PHE A 4 -11.86 -12.19 -2.58
C PHE A 4 -12.59 -12.26 -1.25
N THR A 5 -12.23 -11.38 -0.34
CA THR A 5 -12.88 -11.17 0.95
C THR A 5 -14.08 -10.22 0.82
N ILE A 6 -14.70 -9.89 1.94
CA ILE A 6 -15.92 -9.09 2.01
C ILE A 6 -15.94 -8.28 3.30
N GLN A 7 -16.57 -7.10 3.27
CA GLN A 7 -17.01 -6.36 4.44
C GLN A 7 -18.47 -6.68 4.79
N GLU A 8 -18.89 -6.34 6.00
CA GLU A 8 -20.26 -6.61 6.51
C GLU A 8 -21.38 -6.08 5.59
N ASP A 9 -21.14 -4.93 4.94
CA ASP A 9 -22.09 -4.30 4.00
C ASP A 9 -22.08 -4.93 2.59
N GLY A 10 -21.26 -5.97 2.37
CA GLY A 10 -21.11 -6.62 1.07
C GLY A 10 -20.05 -6.01 0.17
N THR A 11 -19.38 -4.94 0.60
CA THR A 11 -18.26 -4.33 -0.16
C THR A 11 -17.12 -5.33 -0.32
N SER A 12 -16.55 -5.41 -1.51
CA SER A 12 -15.39 -6.25 -1.82
C SER A 12 -14.60 -5.65 -2.97
N LEU A 13 -13.37 -6.12 -3.17
CA LEU A 13 -12.51 -5.73 -4.29
C LEU A 13 -12.73 -6.59 -5.55
N TRP A 14 -13.83 -7.35 -5.61
CA TRP A 14 -14.13 -8.24 -6.74
C TRP A 14 -14.10 -7.51 -8.08
N GLU A 15 -14.82 -6.39 -8.19
CA GLU A 15 -14.95 -5.66 -9.45
C GLU A 15 -13.61 -5.10 -9.95
N THR A 16 -12.71 -4.75 -9.03
CA THR A 16 -11.39 -4.20 -9.37
C THR A 16 -10.40 -5.30 -9.78
N HIS A 17 -10.44 -6.46 -9.12
CA HIS A 17 -9.40 -7.48 -9.30
C HIS A 17 -9.80 -8.59 -10.27
N LYS A 18 -11.11 -8.79 -10.56
CA LYS A 18 -11.56 -9.85 -11.47
C LYS A 18 -10.99 -9.72 -12.88
N GLU A 19 -10.80 -8.48 -13.34
CA GLU A 19 -10.23 -8.22 -14.66
C GLU A 19 -8.77 -8.66 -14.73
N ILE A 20 -8.01 -8.44 -13.66
CA ILE A 20 -6.62 -8.91 -13.55
C ILE A 20 -6.60 -10.44 -13.51
N GLY A 21 -7.47 -11.05 -12.72
CA GLY A 21 -7.60 -12.51 -12.66
C GLY A 21 -7.91 -13.13 -14.01
N ALA A 22 -8.85 -12.53 -14.76
CA ALA A 22 -9.21 -12.98 -16.09
C ALA A 22 -8.09 -12.77 -17.13
N ALA A 23 -7.38 -11.62 -17.06
CA ALA A 23 -6.29 -11.32 -17.98
C ALA A 23 -5.11 -12.29 -17.86
N TYR A 24 -4.86 -12.82 -16.67
CA TYR A 24 -3.77 -13.75 -16.39
C TYR A 24 -4.24 -15.20 -16.17
N ASP A 25 -5.49 -15.50 -16.47
CA ASP A 25 -6.10 -16.83 -16.28
C ASP A 25 -5.87 -17.39 -14.88
N LEU A 26 -6.06 -16.53 -13.86
CA LEU A 26 -5.84 -16.91 -12.47
C LEU A 26 -7.08 -17.53 -11.86
N PRO A 27 -6.96 -18.63 -11.09
CA PRO A 27 -8.07 -19.11 -10.27
C PRO A 27 -8.57 -18.02 -9.32
N MET A 28 -9.88 -17.82 -9.31
CA MET A 28 -10.53 -16.78 -8.51
C MET A 28 -11.55 -17.41 -7.56
N LEU A 29 -11.37 -17.23 -6.25
CA LEU A 29 -12.28 -17.71 -5.20
C LEU A 29 -12.94 -16.51 -4.53
N SER A 30 -14.27 -16.55 -4.40
CA SER A 30 -15.03 -15.45 -3.79
C SER A 30 -15.68 -15.90 -2.48
N TYR A 31 -15.09 -15.51 -1.35
CA TYR A 31 -15.72 -15.65 -0.04
C TYR A 31 -17.06 -14.90 0.03
N ARG A 32 -17.11 -13.72 -0.64
CA ARG A 32 -18.34 -12.94 -0.78
C ARG A 32 -19.48 -13.76 -1.40
N ALA A 33 -19.22 -14.49 -2.49
CA ALA A 33 -20.24 -15.26 -3.19
C ALA A 33 -20.82 -16.40 -2.33
N VAL A 34 -20.05 -16.89 -1.37
CA VAL A 34 -20.47 -17.95 -0.45
C VAL A 34 -21.22 -17.38 0.76
N VAL A 35 -20.71 -16.31 1.36
CA VAL A 35 -21.17 -15.85 2.68
C VAL A 35 -22.22 -14.75 2.59
N TYR A 36 -22.10 -13.82 1.66
CA TYR A 36 -22.98 -12.64 1.62
C TYR A 36 -24.46 -12.96 1.33
N PRO A 37 -24.81 -13.94 0.49
CA PRO A 37 -26.19 -14.34 0.32
C PRO A 37 -26.85 -14.80 1.64
N GLU A 38 -26.11 -15.55 2.47
CA GLU A 38 -26.60 -16.06 3.75
C GLU A 38 -26.75 -14.93 4.78
N VAL A 39 -25.77 -13.99 4.82
CA VAL A 39 -25.85 -12.81 5.67
C VAL A 39 -27.02 -11.92 5.25
N SER A 40 -27.19 -11.67 3.94
CA SER A 40 -28.28 -10.84 3.42
C SER A 40 -29.65 -11.45 3.66
N ALA A 41 -29.75 -12.79 3.64
CA ALA A 41 -30.98 -13.51 3.94
C ALA A 41 -31.27 -13.62 5.45
N GLY A 42 -30.33 -13.26 6.31
CA GLY A 42 -30.43 -13.44 7.76
C GLY A 42 -30.33 -14.88 8.24
N THR A 43 -29.82 -15.79 7.41
CA THR A 43 -29.55 -17.20 7.75
C THR A 43 -28.19 -17.39 8.41
N LEU A 44 -27.29 -16.41 8.27
CA LEU A 44 -26.02 -16.31 8.96
C LEU A 44 -25.89 -14.91 9.60
N ASP A 45 -25.63 -14.84 10.90
CA ASP A 45 -25.28 -13.59 11.55
C ASP A 45 -23.82 -13.25 11.25
N TRP A 46 -23.58 -12.02 10.81
CA TRP A 46 -22.21 -11.55 10.55
C TRP A 46 -21.31 -11.69 11.79
N ARG A 47 -21.85 -11.50 13.02
CA ARG A 47 -21.10 -11.62 14.26
C ARG A 47 -20.68 -13.05 14.60
N ASP A 48 -21.28 -14.05 13.99
CA ASP A 48 -20.81 -15.46 14.12
C ASP A 48 -19.48 -15.69 13.42
N ILE A 49 -19.15 -14.90 12.38
CA ILE A 49 -17.98 -15.06 11.53
C ILE A 49 -16.97 -13.91 11.58
N SER A 50 -17.32 -12.82 12.26
CA SER A 50 -16.46 -11.60 12.38
C SER A 50 -16.76 -10.84 13.65
N PRO A 51 -15.73 -10.38 14.41
CA PRO A 51 -15.93 -9.55 15.60
C PRO A 51 -16.22 -8.08 15.25
N ASP A 52 -15.94 -7.66 14.02
CA ASP A 52 -16.10 -6.30 13.52
C ASP A 52 -16.67 -6.29 12.10
N ASN A 53 -16.49 -5.21 11.34
CA ASN A 53 -17.04 -5.08 10.00
C ASN A 53 -16.16 -5.65 8.88
N ILE A 54 -14.97 -6.21 9.17
CA ILE A 54 -14.01 -6.61 8.14
C ILE A 54 -13.18 -7.87 8.49
N HIS A 55 -12.75 -8.05 9.74
CA HIS A 55 -11.83 -9.12 10.10
C HIS A 55 -12.57 -10.43 10.42
N PRO A 56 -12.26 -11.55 9.76
CA PRO A 56 -12.86 -12.84 10.12
C PRO A 56 -12.35 -13.29 11.50
N ASN A 57 -13.24 -13.90 12.30
CA ASN A 57 -12.88 -14.67 13.48
C ASN A 57 -12.52 -16.11 13.10
N ASP A 58 -12.32 -17.01 14.08
CA ASP A 58 -11.95 -18.40 13.82
C ASP A 58 -12.95 -19.14 12.92
N GLU A 59 -14.25 -18.91 13.09
CA GLU A 59 -15.28 -19.54 12.22
C GLU A 59 -15.25 -18.93 10.81
N GLY A 60 -15.04 -17.62 10.68
CA GLY A 60 -14.84 -16.97 9.39
C GLY A 60 -13.61 -17.50 8.66
N HIS A 61 -12.47 -17.65 9.36
CA HIS A 61 -11.25 -18.26 8.81
C HIS A 61 -11.48 -19.73 8.42
N LYS A 62 -12.26 -20.50 9.19
CA LYS A 62 -12.60 -21.87 8.86
C LYS A 62 -13.42 -21.96 7.57
N LEU A 63 -14.39 -21.08 7.35
CA LEU A 63 -15.15 -21.03 6.11
C LEU A 63 -14.25 -20.70 4.91
N ILE A 64 -13.33 -19.75 5.06
CA ILE A 64 -12.32 -19.45 4.04
C ILE A 64 -11.45 -20.67 3.75
N GLY A 65 -10.97 -21.36 4.79
CA GLY A 65 -10.19 -22.59 4.65
C GLY A 65 -10.96 -23.69 3.91
N GLN A 66 -12.23 -23.87 4.20
CA GLN A 66 -13.10 -24.82 3.50
C GLN A 66 -13.29 -24.47 2.02
N LEU A 67 -13.44 -23.17 1.69
CA LEU A 67 -13.54 -22.71 0.32
C LEU A 67 -12.27 -23.03 -0.48
N VAL A 68 -11.12 -22.72 0.10
CA VAL A 68 -9.81 -23.01 -0.51
C VAL A 68 -9.60 -24.52 -0.65
N SER A 69 -9.91 -25.31 0.39
CA SER A 69 -9.76 -26.77 0.35
C SER A 69 -10.60 -27.40 -0.75
N ARG A 70 -11.86 -26.99 -0.90
CA ARG A 70 -12.73 -27.51 -1.98
C ARG A 70 -12.18 -27.22 -3.37
N TYR A 71 -11.60 -26.03 -3.56
CA TYR A 71 -10.95 -25.72 -4.82
C TYR A 71 -9.72 -26.63 -5.04
N LEU A 72 -8.88 -26.80 -4.02
CA LEU A 72 -7.70 -27.68 -4.12
C LEU A 72 -8.09 -29.14 -4.34
N ASP A 73 -9.17 -29.61 -3.72
CA ASP A 73 -9.71 -30.95 -3.98
C ASP A 73 -10.10 -31.10 -5.45
N SER A 74 -10.78 -30.13 -6.05
CA SER A 74 -11.14 -30.17 -7.48
C SER A 74 -9.91 -30.15 -8.40
N VAL A 75 -8.86 -29.40 -8.03
CA VAL A 75 -7.57 -29.41 -8.75
C VAL A 75 -6.92 -30.79 -8.63
N TYR A 76 -6.95 -31.39 -7.44
CA TYR A 76 -6.35 -32.70 -7.19
C TYR A 76 -7.07 -33.82 -7.95
N GLU A 77 -8.40 -33.75 -8.09
CA GLU A 77 -9.21 -34.70 -8.87
C GLU A 77 -8.94 -34.62 -10.37
N ASP A 78 -8.39 -33.50 -10.86
CA ASP A 78 -8.13 -33.25 -12.29
C ASP A 78 -6.62 -33.14 -12.62
N LEU A 79 -5.75 -33.64 -11.75
CA LEU A 79 -4.29 -33.55 -11.91
C LEU A 79 -3.79 -34.08 -13.25
N ASP A 80 -4.39 -35.14 -13.76
CA ASP A 80 -3.97 -35.75 -15.03
C ASP A 80 -4.22 -34.86 -16.26
N ASN A 81 -5.07 -33.85 -16.13
CA ASN A 81 -5.39 -32.88 -17.18
C ASN A 81 -4.73 -31.51 -16.98
N ILE A 82 -4.00 -31.33 -15.88
CA ILE A 82 -3.30 -30.08 -15.62
C ILE A 82 -1.99 -30.06 -16.39
N ASP A 83 -1.82 -29.03 -17.23
CA ASP A 83 -0.55 -28.76 -17.88
C ASP A 83 0.46 -28.24 -16.84
N ASP A 84 1.47 -29.04 -16.53
CA ASP A 84 2.57 -28.72 -15.61
C ASP A 84 3.79 -28.12 -16.35
N SER A 85 3.67 -27.85 -17.63
CA SER A 85 4.71 -27.16 -18.38
C SER A 85 4.97 -25.79 -17.75
N SER A 86 6.24 -25.39 -17.67
CA SER A 86 6.62 -24.08 -17.15
C SER A 86 5.91 -22.98 -17.95
N VAL A 87 5.01 -22.27 -17.31
CA VAL A 87 4.35 -21.12 -17.90
C VAL A 87 5.40 -20.02 -18.09
N ALA A 88 5.80 -19.78 -19.32
CA ALA A 88 6.51 -18.55 -19.65
C ALA A 88 5.49 -17.40 -19.47
N PHE A 89 5.78 -16.46 -18.57
CA PHE A 89 4.95 -15.28 -18.39
C PHE A 89 5.16 -14.29 -19.55
N ASP A 90 4.76 -14.70 -20.74
CA ASP A 90 4.81 -13.87 -21.96
C ASP A 90 3.52 -13.02 -22.10
N THR A 91 2.59 -13.14 -21.15
CA THR A 91 1.37 -12.34 -21.15
C THR A 91 1.74 -10.86 -20.94
N PRO A 92 1.41 -9.96 -21.88
CA PRO A 92 1.63 -8.54 -21.70
C PRO A 92 0.98 -8.04 -20.39
N ALA A 93 1.62 -7.07 -19.75
CA ALA A 93 1.03 -6.44 -18.56
C ALA A 93 -0.36 -5.90 -18.87
N TYR A 94 -1.34 -6.25 -18.03
CA TYR A 94 -2.73 -5.79 -18.16
C TYR A 94 -2.84 -4.27 -18.01
N THR A 95 -1.97 -3.69 -17.20
CA THR A 95 -1.89 -2.23 -16.98
C THR A 95 -0.53 -1.71 -17.45
N ALA A 96 -0.39 -0.38 -17.51
CA ALA A 96 0.90 0.24 -17.72
C ALA A 96 1.91 -0.17 -16.62
N ASP A 97 3.16 -0.37 -17.02
CA ASP A 97 4.24 -0.89 -16.19
C ASP A 97 4.96 0.20 -15.36
N TYR A 98 4.20 1.18 -14.89
CA TYR A 98 4.75 2.33 -14.16
C TYR A 98 5.64 1.95 -12.97
N TYR A 99 5.32 0.85 -12.30
CA TYR A 99 6.03 0.39 -11.10
C TYR A 99 6.93 -0.82 -11.36
N LYS A 100 7.18 -1.16 -12.62
CA LYS A 100 8.11 -2.20 -12.99
C LYS A 100 9.45 -1.94 -12.38
N ASP A 101 10.29 -2.22 -11.91
CA ASP A 101 11.59 -1.85 -11.34
C ASP A 101 11.48 -0.88 -10.14
N ALA A 102 10.31 -0.80 -9.50
CA ALA A 102 10.12 0.03 -8.33
C ALA A 102 11.05 -0.39 -7.17
N LYS A 103 11.64 0.58 -6.51
CA LYS A 103 12.51 0.42 -5.35
C LYS A 103 12.14 1.41 -4.25
N MET A 104 12.50 1.07 -3.02
CA MET A 104 12.41 1.95 -1.88
C MET A 104 13.81 2.34 -1.44
N LEU A 105 14.06 3.64 -1.37
CA LEU A 105 15.31 4.24 -0.94
C LEU A 105 15.21 4.68 0.51
N GLY A 106 16.23 4.38 1.31
CA GLY A 106 16.42 4.95 2.64
C GLY A 106 17.04 6.35 2.57
N ALA A 107 17.17 6.99 3.72
CA ALA A 107 17.75 8.33 3.78
C ALA A 107 19.22 8.36 3.29
N SER A 108 20.01 7.32 3.56
CA SER A 108 21.41 7.23 3.13
C SER A 108 21.60 7.02 1.61
N ASP A 109 20.57 6.55 0.92
CA ASP A 109 20.57 6.40 -0.54
C ASP A 109 20.40 7.76 -1.25
N ILE A 110 19.96 8.77 -0.52
CA ILE A 110 19.71 10.12 -1.04
C ILE A 110 20.86 11.04 -0.67
N THR A 111 21.38 11.76 -1.67
CA THR A 111 22.32 12.87 -1.44
C THR A 111 21.55 14.19 -1.51
N PRO A 112 21.23 14.82 -0.36
CA PRO A 112 20.55 16.10 -0.36
C PRO A 112 21.38 17.20 -1.04
N ARG A 113 20.73 18.03 -1.84
CA ARG A 113 21.29 19.30 -2.31
C ARG A 113 21.24 20.34 -1.21
N GLU A 114 20.14 20.34 -0.47
CA GLU A 114 19.93 21.19 0.70
C GLU A 114 19.17 20.39 1.75
N ILE A 115 19.55 20.50 3.00
CA ILE A 115 18.86 19.90 4.14
C ILE A 115 18.96 20.82 5.35
N SER A 116 17.84 21.05 6.01
CA SER A 116 17.80 21.73 7.31
C SER A 116 16.62 21.19 8.13
N GLY A 117 16.80 21.10 9.44
CA GLY A 117 15.76 20.61 10.36
C GLY A 117 15.42 19.13 10.24
N PHE A 118 15.84 18.43 9.17
CA PHE A 118 15.77 16.96 9.08
C PHE A 118 17.09 16.33 9.57
N GLU A 119 16.96 15.29 10.38
CA GLU A 119 18.02 14.33 10.67
C GLU A 119 18.00 13.24 9.60
N GLN A 120 19.14 12.97 8.96
CA GLN A 120 19.33 11.90 7.99
C GLN A 120 19.87 10.67 8.71
N GLY A 121 19.24 9.51 8.50
CA GLY A 121 19.59 8.29 9.21
C GLY A 121 18.96 8.18 10.61
N GLY A 122 17.86 8.93 10.85
CA GLY A 122 17.19 8.96 12.15
C GLY A 122 16.48 7.65 12.50
N ASN A 123 16.10 7.53 13.77
CA ASN A 123 15.41 6.34 14.28
C ASN A 123 13.97 6.26 13.80
N SER A 124 13.54 5.05 13.48
CA SER A 124 12.17 4.70 13.11
C SER A 124 11.46 3.92 14.22
N VAL A 125 10.14 3.99 14.23
CA VAL A 125 9.30 3.07 15.03
C VAL A 125 9.36 1.63 14.52
N TYR A 126 9.89 1.42 13.31
CA TYR A 126 10.07 0.10 12.68
C TYR A 126 11.54 -0.09 12.27
N PRO A 127 12.50 -0.06 13.22
CA PRO A 127 13.94 -0.01 12.90
C PRO A 127 14.46 -1.25 12.18
N GLU A 128 13.80 -2.40 12.32
CA GLU A 128 14.17 -3.63 11.59
C GLU A 128 13.76 -3.59 10.11
N LEU A 129 12.70 -2.85 9.79
CA LEU A 129 12.17 -2.73 8.42
C LEU A 129 12.64 -1.46 7.72
N PHE A 130 12.73 -0.35 8.48
CA PHE A 130 13.09 0.97 7.97
C PHE A 130 14.14 1.60 8.90
N PRO A 131 15.39 1.11 8.86
CA PRO A 131 16.45 1.54 9.79
C PRO A 131 16.99 2.94 9.49
N ASP A 132 16.67 3.50 8.34
CA ASP A 132 17.34 4.68 7.76
C ASP A 132 16.31 5.67 7.22
N ASN A 133 15.98 6.68 8.02
CA ASN A 133 14.87 7.59 7.76
C ASN A 133 15.33 9.05 7.71
N PHE A 134 14.51 9.92 7.09
CA PHE A 134 14.56 11.36 7.35
C PHE A 134 13.56 11.69 8.46
N VAL A 135 14.04 12.28 9.54
CA VAL A 135 13.20 12.60 10.71
C VAL A 135 13.30 14.08 11.05
N THR A 136 12.18 14.72 11.31
CA THR A 136 12.12 16.06 11.88
C THR A 136 11.06 16.15 12.96
N GLU A 137 11.38 16.89 14.04
CA GLU A 137 10.43 17.29 15.10
C GLU A 137 10.16 18.80 15.06
N GLY A 138 10.80 19.51 14.12
CA GLY A 138 10.69 20.95 13.91
C GLY A 138 10.38 21.32 12.48
N GLU A 139 10.61 22.56 12.10
CA GLU A 139 10.54 22.96 10.70
C GLU A 139 11.67 22.28 9.92
N GLY A 140 11.28 21.44 8.96
CA GLY A 140 12.20 20.71 8.10
C GLY A 140 12.13 21.20 6.65
N TYR A 141 13.30 21.19 6.00
CA TYR A 141 13.44 21.41 4.58
C TYR A 141 14.40 20.36 4.00
N LEU A 142 13.99 19.72 2.92
CA LEU A 142 14.80 18.75 2.20
C LEU A 142 14.68 19.00 0.70
N LYS A 143 15.83 19.08 0.02
CA LYS A 143 15.90 19.19 -1.43
C LYS A 143 16.90 18.19 -1.98
N PHE A 144 16.51 17.43 -2.99
CA PHE A 144 17.34 16.45 -3.67
C PHE A 144 16.98 16.33 -5.15
N GLU A 145 17.83 15.65 -5.90
CA GLU A 145 17.57 15.28 -7.28
C GLU A 145 17.40 13.77 -7.39
N THR A 146 16.50 13.33 -8.25
CA THR A 146 16.32 11.93 -8.61
C THR A 146 16.03 11.79 -10.10
N GLU A 147 16.24 10.59 -10.66
CA GLU A 147 15.87 10.25 -12.04
C GLU A 147 14.89 9.08 -11.99
N CYS A 148 13.62 9.37 -12.23
CA CYS A 148 12.55 8.40 -12.12
C CYS A 148 11.37 8.74 -13.04
N LYS A 149 10.50 7.77 -13.28
CA LYS A 149 9.19 7.98 -13.91
C LYS A 149 8.06 8.06 -12.86
N CYS A 150 8.23 7.42 -11.72
CA CYS A 150 7.30 7.49 -10.61
C CYS A 150 8.03 7.87 -9.32
N LEU A 151 7.41 8.73 -8.55
CA LEU A 151 7.90 9.14 -7.22
C LEU A 151 6.77 9.07 -6.22
N GLY A 152 7.07 8.50 -5.06
CA GLY A 152 6.18 8.46 -3.91
C GLY A 152 6.95 8.49 -2.61
N PHE A 153 6.24 8.69 -1.52
CA PHE A 153 6.79 8.67 -0.17
C PHE A 153 6.05 7.68 0.68
N PHE A 154 6.80 6.94 1.48
CA PHE A 154 6.30 6.15 2.58
C PHE A 154 6.67 6.88 3.87
N TYR A 155 5.68 7.28 4.67
CA TYR A 155 5.90 8.13 5.84
C TYR A 155 5.00 7.72 7.00
N LEU A 156 5.37 8.13 8.21
CA LEU A 156 4.69 7.75 9.43
C LEU A 156 3.51 8.68 9.72
N LYS A 157 2.32 8.11 9.85
CA LYS A 157 1.14 8.76 10.45
C LYS A 157 1.18 8.58 11.96
N LYS A 158 0.97 9.66 12.72
CA LYS A 158 1.05 9.68 14.19
C LYS A 158 -0.28 10.02 14.84
N VAL A 159 -0.66 9.24 15.88
CA VAL A 159 -1.89 9.48 16.66
C VAL A 159 -1.69 10.46 17.82
N ASP A 160 -0.45 10.86 18.11
CA ASP A 160 -0.09 11.72 19.26
C ASP A 160 -0.44 13.21 19.07
N GLY A 161 -0.94 13.57 17.88
CA GLY A 161 -1.30 14.94 17.53
C GLY A 161 -0.10 15.85 17.26
N LYS A 162 1.10 15.31 17.01
CA LYS A 162 2.32 16.07 16.65
C LYS A 162 2.64 16.04 15.16
N GLY A 163 1.97 15.16 14.39
CA GLY A 163 2.18 15.03 12.95
C GLY A 163 1.95 16.35 12.23
N GLY A 164 2.96 16.78 11.46
CA GLY A 164 2.93 17.96 10.62
C GLY A 164 2.47 17.66 9.20
N LYS A 165 2.18 18.73 8.45
CA LYS A 165 1.90 18.68 7.01
C LYS A 165 3.08 19.23 6.26
N TYR A 166 3.56 18.52 5.27
CA TYR A 166 4.71 18.90 4.45
C TYR A 166 4.34 18.88 2.98
N ASP A 167 4.45 20.01 2.31
CA ASP A 167 4.24 20.10 0.87
C ASP A 167 5.43 19.55 0.11
N VAL A 168 5.14 18.77 -0.91
CA VAL A 168 6.13 18.21 -1.84
C VAL A 168 6.02 18.94 -3.17
N TYR A 169 7.14 19.45 -3.63
CA TYR A 169 7.30 20.11 -4.92
C TYR A 169 8.19 19.24 -5.81
N VAL A 170 7.84 19.14 -7.07
CA VAL A 170 8.67 18.54 -8.13
C VAL A 170 8.85 19.61 -9.21
N ASP A 171 10.10 19.93 -9.51
CA ASP A 171 10.49 20.94 -10.50
C ASP A 171 9.83 22.31 -10.23
N GLY A 172 9.68 22.65 -8.94
CA GLY A 172 9.09 23.90 -8.48
C GLY A 172 7.58 23.93 -8.44
N GLU A 173 6.89 22.87 -8.89
CA GLU A 173 5.43 22.74 -8.83
C GLU A 173 5.01 21.87 -7.64
N ARG A 174 4.06 22.35 -6.82
CA ARG A 174 3.50 21.57 -5.71
C ARG A 174 2.68 20.40 -6.27
N LYS A 175 3.07 19.17 -5.94
CA LYS A 175 2.43 17.93 -6.40
C LYS A 175 1.64 17.21 -5.31
N GLY A 176 1.88 17.46 -4.04
CA GLY A 176 1.17 16.81 -2.97
C GLY A 176 1.53 17.32 -1.58
N THR A 177 0.93 16.71 -0.57
CA THR A 177 1.22 16.99 0.84
C THR A 177 1.33 15.69 1.60
N LEU A 178 2.40 15.52 2.37
CA LEU A 178 2.55 14.45 3.35
C LEU A 178 1.88 14.94 4.65
N ASP A 179 0.71 14.41 4.96
CA ASP A 179 -0.02 14.72 6.18
C ASP A 179 0.25 13.66 7.24
N ALA A 180 1.17 13.92 8.14
CA ALA A 180 1.55 12.98 9.20
C ALA A 180 0.56 12.95 10.38
N ASP A 181 -0.47 13.80 10.42
CA ASP A 181 -1.45 13.80 11.52
C ASP A 181 -2.49 12.67 11.35
N PHE A 182 -2.65 11.89 12.42
CA PHE A 182 -3.70 10.90 12.56
C PHE A 182 -4.25 10.90 13.99
N LYS A 183 -4.38 12.11 14.55
CA LYS A 183 -4.87 12.30 15.91
C LYS A 183 -6.21 11.61 16.12
N GLY A 184 -6.26 10.78 17.16
CA GLY A 184 -7.46 10.00 17.51
C GLY A 184 -7.67 8.76 16.62
N GLY A 185 -6.72 8.42 15.76
CA GLY A 185 -6.73 7.18 15.00
C GLY A 185 -6.43 5.94 15.85
N TRP A 186 -6.49 4.79 15.23
CA TRP A 186 -6.33 3.49 15.87
C TRP A 186 -4.88 3.13 16.24
N GLY A 187 -3.90 3.83 15.73
CA GLY A 187 -2.47 3.61 15.99
C GLY A 187 -1.58 4.32 14.98
N ASN A 188 -0.29 4.39 15.27
CA ASN A 188 0.68 4.86 14.28
C ASN A 188 0.80 3.84 13.16
N TYR A 189 0.90 4.29 11.90
CA TYR A 189 1.10 3.42 10.75
C TYR A 189 1.87 4.12 9.63
N GLY A 190 2.43 3.32 8.73
CA GLY A 190 3.05 3.83 7.50
C GLY A 190 1.99 4.13 6.44
N GLU A 191 2.03 5.34 5.90
CA GLU A 191 1.17 5.80 4.82
C GLU A 191 1.99 6.01 3.55
N THR A 192 1.42 5.69 2.40
CA THR A 192 2.04 5.95 1.10
C THR A 192 1.35 7.13 0.42
N GLN A 193 2.16 8.04 -0.12
CA GLN A 193 1.68 9.14 -0.95
C GLN A 193 2.38 9.12 -2.29
N GLN A 194 1.63 8.86 -3.36
CA GLN A 194 2.13 9.03 -4.71
C GLN A 194 2.18 10.52 -5.08
N ILE A 195 3.30 10.96 -5.63
CA ILE A 195 3.57 12.36 -5.96
C ILE A 195 3.66 12.58 -7.46
N LEU A 196 4.34 11.67 -8.17
CA LEU A 196 4.55 11.78 -9.60
C LEU A 196 4.29 10.43 -10.28
N ILE A 197 3.61 10.47 -11.42
CA ILE A 197 3.59 9.43 -12.43
C ILE A 197 3.88 10.09 -13.77
N SER A 198 4.90 9.64 -14.45
CA SER A 198 5.17 9.99 -15.84
C SER A 198 5.37 8.73 -16.67
N LYS A 199 5.34 8.89 -17.98
CA LYS A 199 5.53 7.78 -18.92
C LYS A 199 7.01 7.38 -19.03
N ASP A 200 7.86 8.38 -19.00
CA ASP A 200 9.30 8.24 -19.21
C ASP A 200 10.06 8.65 -17.96
N SER A 201 11.24 8.09 -17.74
CA SER A 201 12.13 8.49 -16.63
C SER A 201 12.82 9.79 -16.99
N GLU A 202 12.74 10.77 -16.10
CA GLU A 202 13.35 12.08 -16.25
C GLU A 202 14.03 12.50 -14.94
N LYS A 203 14.93 13.49 -15.05
CA LYS A 203 15.55 14.08 -13.87
C LYS A 203 14.63 15.12 -13.26
N HIS A 204 14.39 14.96 -11.97
CA HIS A 204 13.52 15.84 -11.18
C HIS A 204 14.28 16.46 -10.01
N THR A 205 13.94 17.69 -9.70
CA THR A 205 14.29 18.36 -8.44
C THR A 205 13.09 18.25 -7.50
N VAL A 206 13.31 17.61 -6.35
CA VAL A 206 12.28 17.40 -5.33
C VAL A 206 12.56 18.28 -4.13
N GLU A 207 11.54 19.01 -3.66
CA GLU A 207 11.61 19.82 -2.45
C GLU A 207 10.48 19.42 -1.50
N ILE A 208 10.82 19.25 -0.22
CA ILE A 208 9.88 18.95 0.86
C ILE A 208 10.03 20.02 1.92
N LYS A 209 8.95 20.72 2.23
CA LYS A 209 8.96 21.79 3.23
C LYS A 209 7.65 21.83 4.00
N LEU A 210 7.73 22.36 5.21
CA LEU A 210 6.55 22.55 6.06
C LEU A 210 5.47 23.33 5.30
N ALA A 211 4.26 22.81 5.27
CA ALA A 211 3.13 23.43 4.59
C ALA A 211 2.68 24.68 5.35
N GLU A 212 2.29 25.71 4.60
CA GLU A 212 1.75 26.93 5.19
C GLU A 212 0.50 26.60 6.04
N GLY A 213 0.46 27.11 7.27
CA GLY A 213 -0.64 26.87 8.21
C GLY A 213 -0.59 25.50 8.92
N SER A 214 0.45 24.69 8.72
CA SER A 214 0.66 23.50 9.55
C SER A 214 0.91 23.93 10.99
N THR A 215 0.09 23.41 11.92
CA THR A 215 0.21 23.72 13.36
C THR A 215 1.22 22.83 14.07
N ASN A 216 1.55 21.70 13.47
CA ASN A 216 2.52 20.72 13.96
C ASN A 216 3.64 20.54 12.91
N THR A 217 4.77 20.01 13.37
CA THR A 217 6.00 20.00 12.57
C THR A 217 6.70 18.65 12.48
N SER A 218 6.23 17.63 13.22
CA SER A 218 6.88 16.32 13.19
C SER A 218 6.57 15.57 11.90
N LEU A 219 7.61 15.09 11.21
CA LEU A 219 7.50 14.18 10.06
C LEU A 219 8.62 13.14 10.12
N THR A 220 8.26 11.89 9.84
CA THR A 220 9.22 10.80 9.60
C THR A 220 8.95 10.24 8.22
N ILE A 221 9.91 10.37 7.30
CA ILE A 221 9.88 9.71 6.00
C ILE A 221 10.62 8.39 6.16
N LEU A 222 9.87 7.29 6.04
CA LEU A 222 10.35 5.92 6.20
C LEU A 222 11.09 5.43 4.95
N GLY A 223 10.70 5.93 3.79
CA GLY A 223 11.33 5.62 2.52
C GLY A 223 10.83 6.50 1.39
N ILE A 224 11.63 6.60 0.34
CA ILE A 224 11.31 7.25 -0.92
C ILE A 224 11.15 6.15 -1.96
N MET A 225 9.99 6.09 -2.60
CA MET A 225 9.65 5.10 -3.61
C MET A 225 9.82 5.69 -4.99
N GLU A 226 10.57 5.01 -5.84
CA GLU A 226 10.78 5.43 -7.24
C GLU A 226 10.84 4.24 -8.21
N SER A 227 10.55 4.48 -9.48
CA SER A 227 10.69 3.49 -10.56
C SER A 227 11.13 4.13 -11.86
#